data_fba8e2c9364d094d6f7709ce5db82564
#
_entry.id   fba8e2c9364d094d6f7709ce5db82564
#
_cell.length_a   1.000
_cell.length_b   1.000
_cell.length_c   1.000
_cell.angle_alpha   90.00
_cell.angle_beta   90.00
_cell.angle_gamma   90.00
#
_symmetry.space_group_name_H-M   'P 1'
#
loop_
_entity.id
_entity.type
_entity.pdbx_description
1 polymer ?
#
loop_
_entity_poly.entity_id
_entity_poly.type
_entity_poly.pdbx_seq_one_letter_code
_entity_poly.pdbx_strand_id
1 'polypeptide(L)'
;MLLWAPVQAAPGPQAKASGGFSFAVIGNVPERPEDVAPARALLDAIDAEHPAFVVHLGNLKGRDESCADELLEARHDLLDSLISPVVYIPGDHDWSDCQRATAGRFDPVERLLRLRELFYPDDNALGQRTMAVMRQSDQVKFRSYRENARWIVDRVLFVTLNVPGDNNNYKTAGGRNGEYEDRLEANRQWLARAFSLAHQRKMEGIVIMMQADPLFEDGWEHRRAPNLLDGLLRRSHDGYLALKRQLRTLTRDYDGAVLIIHGASQTLLLDRPLKDDEGRPDPHVMRARTYGSPVLDQWLEVSVTPGRTPLFHVRGRRVDSAPPSQTAQ
;
A
#
# COMPACT_ATOMS: atom_id res chain seq x y z
N MET A 1 -0.65 32.19 -55.32
CA MET A 1 -0.86 30.77 -55.01
C MET A 1 0.33 30.29 -54.20
N LEU A 2 0.22 30.34 -52.87
CA LEU A 2 1.28 29.88 -51.96
C LEU A 2 0.98 28.43 -51.55
N LEU A 3 1.83 27.52 -51.94
CA LEU A 3 1.74 26.10 -51.60
C LEU A 3 2.22 25.90 -50.15
N TRP A 4 1.31 25.48 -49.30
CA TRP A 4 1.64 25.04 -47.93
C TRP A 4 2.17 23.59 -47.98
N ALA A 5 3.41 23.40 -47.61
CA ALA A 5 4.00 22.07 -47.40
C ALA A 5 3.59 21.56 -45.99
N PRO A 6 3.19 20.28 -45.86
CA PRO A 6 2.87 19.73 -44.55
C PRO A 6 4.18 19.55 -43.72
N VAL A 7 4.20 20.13 -42.51
CA VAL A 7 5.25 19.87 -41.53
C VAL A 7 5.06 18.45 -41.01
N GLN A 8 5.97 17.54 -41.35
CA GLN A 8 6.05 16.23 -40.76
C GLN A 8 6.52 16.36 -39.30
N ALA A 9 5.67 15.96 -38.38
CA ALA A 9 6.04 15.84 -36.97
C ALA A 9 7.17 14.79 -36.83
N ALA A 10 8.25 15.18 -36.18
CA ALA A 10 9.34 14.26 -35.85
C ALA A 10 8.80 13.11 -34.98
N PRO A 11 9.25 11.86 -35.19
CA PRO A 11 8.88 10.74 -34.34
C PRO A 11 9.35 11.03 -32.91
N GLY A 12 8.41 11.01 -31.97
CA GLY A 12 8.70 11.13 -30.55
C GLY A 12 9.70 10.05 -30.11
N PRO A 13 10.46 10.28 -29.04
CA PRO A 13 11.48 9.33 -28.59
C PRO A 13 10.84 7.96 -28.39
N GLN A 14 11.27 6.97 -29.15
CA GLN A 14 10.94 5.57 -28.94
C GLN A 14 11.45 5.20 -27.54
N ALA A 15 10.53 4.84 -26.64
CA ALA A 15 10.87 4.30 -25.33
C ALA A 15 11.79 3.09 -25.56
N LYS A 16 13.04 3.17 -25.09
CA LYS A 16 13.94 2.01 -25.01
C LYS A 16 13.19 0.94 -24.22
N ALA A 17 13.16 -0.30 -24.72
CA ALA A 17 12.68 -1.44 -23.96
C ALA A 17 13.43 -1.44 -22.62
N SER A 18 12.74 -1.12 -21.52
CA SER A 18 13.34 -1.04 -20.20
C SER A 18 13.74 -2.44 -19.77
N GLY A 19 14.93 -2.61 -19.23
CA GLY A 19 15.45 -3.88 -18.75
C GLY A 19 14.77 -4.41 -17.47
N GLY A 20 13.56 -3.95 -17.17
CA GLY A 20 12.87 -4.21 -15.91
C GLY A 20 13.34 -3.28 -14.79
N PHE A 21 12.58 -3.27 -13.68
CA PHE A 21 12.93 -2.52 -12.48
C PHE A 21 12.47 -3.29 -11.23
N SER A 22 12.94 -2.88 -10.06
CA SER A 22 12.47 -3.41 -8.78
C SER A 22 12.03 -2.30 -7.85
N PHE A 23 11.14 -2.64 -6.93
CA PHE A 23 10.75 -1.78 -5.81
C PHE A 23 10.70 -2.59 -4.52
N ALA A 24 10.82 -1.92 -3.39
CA ALA A 24 10.81 -2.52 -2.08
C ALA A 24 9.51 -2.21 -1.34
N VAL A 25 9.05 -3.14 -0.49
CA VAL A 25 7.88 -2.94 0.36
C VAL A 25 8.17 -3.40 1.78
N ILE A 26 7.85 -2.54 2.74
CA ILE A 26 7.92 -2.78 4.17
C ILE A 26 6.63 -2.30 4.84
N GLY A 27 6.40 -2.64 6.08
CA GLY A 27 5.30 -2.12 6.90
C GLY A 27 5.43 -2.59 8.34
N ASN A 28 4.72 -1.95 9.27
CA ASN A 28 4.80 -2.20 10.70
C ASN A 28 6.25 -2.10 11.23
N VAL A 29 6.98 -1.09 10.82
CA VAL A 29 8.40 -0.86 11.18
C VAL A 29 8.68 0.66 11.19
N PRO A 30 9.17 1.22 12.32
CA PRO A 30 9.32 0.62 13.66
C PRO A 30 8.01 0.62 14.44
N GLU A 31 7.81 -0.34 15.36
CA GLU A 31 6.65 -0.36 16.27
C GLU A 31 6.99 0.06 17.70
N ARG A 32 8.29 0.10 18.07
CA ARG A 32 8.75 0.45 19.40
C ARG A 32 9.98 1.35 19.30
N PRO A 33 10.30 2.10 20.36
CA PRO A 33 11.53 2.93 20.37
C PRO A 33 12.81 2.16 20.05
N GLU A 34 12.93 0.94 20.56
CA GLU A 34 14.10 0.06 20.32
C GLU A 34 14.18 -0.45 18.87
N ASP A 35 13.08 -0.43 18.13
CA ASP A 35 13.04 -0.85 16.74
C ASP A 35 13.58 0.23 15.78
N VAL A 36 13.79 1.48 16.24
CA VAL A 36 14.19 2.61 15.36
C VAL A 36 15.57 2.37 14.73
N ALA A 37 16.56 1.92 15.52
CA ALA A 37 17.88 1.67 14.99
C ALA A 37 17.93 0.47 14.03
N PRO A 38 17.30 -0.70 14.32
CA PRO A 38 17.12 -1.77 13.35
C PRO A 38 16.36 -1.33 12.10
N ALA A 39 15.29 -0.52 12.24
CA ALA A 39 14.54 0.00 11.10
C ALA A 39 15.41 0.90 10.20
N ARG A 40 16.27 1.74 10.78
CA ARG A 40 17.23 2.55 10.01
C ARG A 40 18.17 1.62 9.22
N ALA A 41 18.75 0.61 9.85
CA ALA A 41 19.63 -0.33 9.18
C ALA A 41 18.92 -1.09 8.04
N LEU A 42 17.64 -1.46 8.23
CA LEU A 42 16.81 -2.06 7.19
C LEU A 42 16.61 -1.10 6.01
N LEU A 43 16.29 0.16 6.29
CA LEU A 43 16.06 1.19 5.26
C LEU A 43 17.35 1.50 4.49
N ASP A 44 18.50 1.58 5.17
CA ASP A 44 19.81 1.78 4.55
C ASP A 44 20.18 0.60 3.63
N ALA A 45 19.87 -0.63 4.05
CA ALA A 45 20.09 -1.82 3.22
C ALA A 45 19.18 -1.86 1.99
N ILE A 46 17.94 -1.41 2.11
CA ILE A 46 17.03 -1.25 0.97
C ILE A 46 17.54 -0.19 0.00
N ASP A 47 17.99 0.95 0.49
CA ASP A 47 18.52 2.05 -0.33
C ASP A 47 19.77 1.63 -1.11
N ALA A 48 20.62 0.79 -0.51
CA ALA A 48 21.82 0.24 -1.15
C ALA A 48 21.52 -0.66 -2.37
N GLU A 49 20.32 -1.25 -2.44
CA GLU A 49 19.86 -2.02 -3.61
C GLU A 49 19.31 -1.12 -4.75
N HIS A 50 19.26 0.20 -4.56
CA HIS A 50 18.80 1.19 -5.52
C HIS A 50 17.42 0.89 -6.15
N PRO A 51 16.37 0.62 -5.35
CA PRO A 51 15.05 0.37 -5.89
C PRO A 51 14.51 1.59 -6.64
N ALA A 52 13.58 1.38 -7.57
CA ALA A 52 12.88 2.47 -8.24
C ALA A 52 12.18 3.38 -7.24
N PHE A 53 11.57 2.78 -6.22
CA PHE A 53 10.94 3.42 -5.06
C PHE A 53 10.76 2.39 -3.92
N VAL A 54 10.43 2.89 -2.74
CA VAL A 54 10.06 2.10 -1.56
C VAL A 54 8.62 2.39 -1.21
N VAL A 55 7.87 1.40 -0.75
CA VAL A 55 6.52 1.59 -0.20
C VAL A 55 6.50 1.15 1.26
N HIS A 56 6.07 2.05 2.13
CA HIS A 56 5.81 1.75 3.53
C HIS A 56 4.30 1.61 3.76
N LEU A 57 3.86 0.41 4.13
CA LEU A 57 2.45 0.04 4.28
C LEU A 57 1.82 0.48 5.61
N GLY A 58 2.38 1.48 6.28
CA GLY A 58 1.82 2.00 7.52
C GLY A 58 2.28 1.27 8.78
N ASN A 59 1.70 1.70 9.90
CA ASN A 59 2.12 1.35 11.24
C ASN A 59 3.60 1.71 11.47
N LEU A 60 3.86 3.04 11.40
CA LEU A 60 5.16 3.66 11.71
C LEU A 60 5.44 3.73 13.20
N LYS A 61 4.49 3.32 14.01
CA LYS A 61 4.54 3.23 15.45
C LYS A 61 3.70 2.07 15.95
N GLY A 62 3.99 1.62 17.14
CA GLY A 62 3.18 0.59 17.79
C GLY A 62 1.81 1.10 18.24
N ARG A 63 0.92 0.15 18.46
CA ARG A 63 -0.47 0.40 18.86
C ARG A 63 -0.61 1.27 20.12
N ASP A 64 0.27 1.04 21.09
CA ASP A 64 0.26 1.71 22.38
C ASP A 64 1.31 2.82 22.52
N GLU A 65 2.04 3.12 21.44
CA GLU A 65 2.98 4.23 21.38
C GLU A 65 2.20 5.55 21.16
N SER A 66 2.70 6.66 21.72
CA SER A 66 2.05 7.96 21.62
C SER A 66 1.81 8.40 20.18
N CYS A 67 0.67 9.04 19.91
CA CYS A 67 0.40 9.71 18.62
C CYS A 67 0.74 11.21 18.65
N ALA A 68 1.64 11.64 19.55
CA ALA A 68 2.08 13.02 19.61
C ALA A 68 2.81 13.46 18.34
N ASP A 69 2.77 14.76 18.05
CA ASP A 69 3.34 15.34 16.83
C ASP A 69 4.83 15.04 16.71
N GLU A 70 5.57 15.11 17.83
CA GLU A 70 7.02 14.86 17.85
C GLU A 70 7.38 13.45 17.39
N LEU A 71 6.55 12.44 17.72
CA LEU A 71 6.78 11.09 17.26
C LEU A 71 6.46 10.95 15.77
N LEU A 72 5.36 11.52 15.31
CA LEU A 72 4.98 11.48 13.90
C LEU A 72 6.01 12.19 13.02
N GLU A 73 6.52 13.34 13.46
CA GLU A 73 7.60 14.09 12.80
C GLU A 73 8.90 13.28 12.75
N ALA A 74 9.30 12.63 13.85
CA ALA A 74 10.48 11.77 13.86
C ALA A 74 10.33 10.56 12.92
N ARG A 75 9.12 10.01 12.76
CA ARG A 75 8.85 8.92 11.81
C ARG A 75 8.82 9.40 10.35
N HIS A 76 8.29 10.61 10.13
CA HIS A 76 8.38 11.26 8.83
C HIS A 76 9.84 11.43 8.42
N ASP A 77 10.67 12.04 9.27
CA ASP A 77 12.08 12.31 8.99
C ASP A 77 12.88 11.03 8.75
N LEU A 78 12.51 9.93 9.44
CA LEU A 78 13.09 8.63 9.20
C LEU A 78 12.87 8.17 7.75
N LEU A 79 11.66 8.30 7.21
CA LEU A 79 11.33 7.92 5.83
C LEU A 79 11.88 8.93 4.82
N ASP A 80 11.78 10.22 5.10
CA ASP A 80 12.20 11.29 4.18
C ASP A 80 13.72 11.35 4.02
N SER A 81 14.48 10.78 4.94
CA SER A 81 15.94 10.70 4.86
C SER A 81 16.46 9.69 3.83
N LEU A 82 15.64 8.80 3.28
CA LEU A 82 16.07 7.84 2.26
C LEU A 82 16.43 8.55 0.96
N ILE A 83 17.40 8.01 0.23
CA ILE A 83 17.73 8.49 -1.13
C ILE A 83 16.61 8.08 -2.08
N SER A 84 16.10 6.86 -1.98
CA SER A 84 15.00 6.35 -2.80
C SER A 84 13.69 7.06 -2.49
N PRO A 85 12.81 7.30 -3.49
CA PRO A 85 11.48 7.82 -3.23
C PRO A 85 10.69 6.86 -2.33
N VAL A 86 9.96 7.41 -1.36
CA VAL A 86 9.16 6.62 -0.42
C VAL A 86 7.68 7.00 -0.50
N VAL A 87 6.84 6.03 -0.79
CA VAL A 87 5.38 6.18 -0.73
C VAL A 87 4.89 5.58 0.58
N TYR A 88 4.30 6.39 1.44
CA TYR A 88 3.73 5.96 2.71
C TYR A 88 2.22 5.77 2.59
N ILE A 89 1.66 4.78 3.27
CA ILE A 89 0.23 4.49 3.39
C ILE A 89 -0.11 4.44 4.89
N PRO A 90 -1.08 5.21 5.41
CA PRO A 90 -1.41 5.18 6.83
C PRO A 90 -1.97 3.83 7.29
N GLY A 91 -1.46 3.32 8.41
CA GLY A 91 -2.01 2.16 9.09
C GLY A 91 -2.92 2.53 10.27
N ASP A 92 -3.55 1.53 10.88
CA ASP A 92 -4.45 1.72 12.02
C ASP A 92 -3.73 2.29 13.26
N HIS A 93 -2.51 1.87 13.54
CA HIS A 93 -1.74 2.38 14.67
C HIS A 93 -1.33 3.84 14.49
N ASP A 94 -1.25 4.33 13.25
CA ASP A 94 -0.79 5.69 12.96
C ASP A 94 -1.87 6.75 13.26
N TRP A 95 -3.16 6.36 13.27
CA TRP A 95 -4.26 7.31 13.48
C TRP A 95 -5.49 6.72 14.20
N SER A 96 -6.08 5.59 13.77
CA SER A 96 -7.35 5.12 14.33
C SER A 96 -7.22 4.61 15.76
N ASP A 97 -6.08 4.08 16.13
CA ASP A 97 -5.76 3.64 17.49
C ASP A 97 -5.35 4.78 18.44
N CYS A 98 -5.14 5.99 17.96
CA CYS A 98 -4.69 7.14 18.75
C CYS A 98 -5.65 7.56 19.86
N GLN A 99 -6.93 7.16 19.79
CA GLN A 99 -7.92 7.35 20.86
C GLN A 99 -7.65 6.53 22.13
N ARG A 100 -6.75 5.53 22.06
CA ARG A 100 -6.39 4.68 23.19
C ARG A 100 -5.69 5.50 24.27
N ALA A 101 -5.92 5.14 25.54
CA ALA A 101 -5.29 5.84 26.65
C ALA A 101 -3.76 5.79 26.61
N THR A 102 -3.21 4.66 26.18
CA THR A 102 -1.76 4.44 26.00
C THR A 102 -1.18 5.24 24.85
N ALA A 103 -1.97 5.51 23.79
CA ALA A 103 -1.56 6.29 22.63
C ALA A 103 -1.78 7.82 22.78
N GLY A 104 -2.26 8.28 23.97
CA GLY A 104 -2.39 9.70 24.28
C GLY A 104 -3.80 10.26 24.15
N ARG A 105 -4.83 9.47 23.83
CA ARG A 105 -6.24 9.86 23.70
C ARG A 105 -6.50 10.96 22.66
N PHE A 106 -5.78 10.95 21.59
CA PHE A 106 -6.00 11.89 20.47
C PHE A 106 -7.26 11.51 19.68
N ASP A 107 -7.89 12.49 19.05
CA ASP A 107 -8.97 12.23 18.10
C ASP A 107 -8.42 11.56 16.83
N PRO A 108 -8.91 10.38 16.41
CA PRO A 108 -8.40 9.66 15.25
C PRO A 108 -8.48 10.46 13.94
N VAL A 109 -9.57 11.22 13.74
CA VAL A 109 -9.76 11.99 12.50
C VAL A 109 -8.79 13.17 12.46
N GLU A 110 -8.57 13.80 13.60
CA GLU A 110 -7.59 14.87 13.74
C GLU A 110 -6.16 14.32 13.46
N ARG A 111 -5.79 13.14 14.02
CA ARG A 111 -4.50 12.53 13.73
C ARG A 111 -4.33 12.17 12.25
N LEU A 112 -5.38 11.67 11.60
CA LEU A 112 -5.35 11.44 10.16
C LEU A 112 -5.15 12.74 9.37
N LEU A 113 -5.74 13.85 9.79
CA LEU A 113 -5.50 15.16 9.19
C LEU A 113 -4.03 15.58 9.38
N ARG A 114 -3.48 15.40 10.57
CA ARG A 114 -2.07 15.70 10.85
C ARG A 114 -1.11 14.86 9.98
N LEU A 115 -1.38 13.57 9.83
CA LEU A 115 -0.62 12.71 8.90
C LEU A 115 -0.70 13.22 7.46
N ARG A 116 -1.89 13.67 7.03
CA ARG A 116 -2.07 14.22 5.68
C ARG A 116 -1.28 15.50 5.44
N GLU A 117 -1.15 16.35 6.46
CA GLU A 117 -0.34 17.56 6.39
C GLU A 117 1.16 17.25 6.34
N LEU A 118 1.61 16.30 7.16
CA LEU A 118 3.01 15.99 7.34
C LEU A 118 3.57 15.14 6.18
N PHE A 119 2.89 14.05 5.81
CA PHE A 119 3.41 13.06 4.85
C PHE A 119 3.02 13.35 3.40
N TYR A 120 2.04 14.23 3.16
CA TYR A 120 1.54 14.52 1.80
C TYR A 120 1.36 16.01 1.55
N PRO A 121 2.41 16.84 1.76
CA PRO A 121 2.32 18.29 1.59
C PRO A 121 2.10 18.68 0.13
N ASP A 122 2.59 17.86 -0.80
CA ASP A 122 2.51 18.07 -2.24
C ASP A 122 2.29 16.75 -3.02
N ASP A 123 2.50 16.78 -4.34
CA ASP A 123 2.32 15.64 -5.25
C ASP A 123 3.59 14.81 -5.45
N ASN A 124 4.55 14.90 -4.54
CA ASN A 124 5.74 14.06 -4.55
C ASN A 124 5.67 12.97 -3.48
N ALA A 125 6.37 11.87 -3.72
CA ALA A 125 6.73 10.90 -2.70
C ALA A 125 7.76 11.53 -1.75
N LEU A 126 7.91 10.98 -0.55
CA LEU A 126 8.99 11.30 0.38
C LEU A 126 10.33 10.82 -0.19
N GLY A 127 11.42 11.14 0.51
CA GLY A 127 12.78 10.78 0.13
C GLY A 127 13.47 11.84 -0.71
N GLN A 128 14.78 11.72 -0.82
CA GLN A 128 15.63 12.75 -1.41
C GLN A 128 15.55 12.79 -2.94
N ARG A 129 15.23 11.66 -3.58
CA ARG A 129 15.01 11.59 -5.02
C ARG A 129 13.55 11.82 -5.34
N THR A 130 13.25 12.86 -6.09
CA THR A 130 11.88 13.24 -6.45
C THR A 130 11.19 12.18 -7.30
N MET A 131 9.98 11.81 -6.92
CA MET A 131 9.05 10.99 -7.70
C MET A 131 7.64 11.58 -7.61
N ALA A 132 7.14 12.08 -8.73
CA ALA A 132 5.79 12.63 -8.78
C ALA A 132 4.73 11.51 -8.71
N VAL A 133 3.67 11.75 -7.95
CA VAL A 133 2.50 10.87 -7.84
C VAL A 133 1.23 11.69 -8.06
N MET A 134 0.20 11.08 -8.60
CA MET A 134 -1.12 11.69 -8.69
C MET A 134 -1.91 11.33 -7.45
N ARG A 135 -2.47 12.31 -6.76
CA ARG A 135 -3.26 12.09 -5.55
C ARG A 135 -4.75 12.15 -5.81
N GLN A 136 -5.53 11.45 -4.99
CA GLN A 136 -7.00 11.53 -5.09
C GLN A 136 -7.52 12.92 -4.74
N SER A 137 -6.79 13.66 -3.91
CA SER A 137 -7.10 15.05 -3.52
C SER A 137 -7.16 16.05 -4.67
N ASP A 138 -6.62 15.73 -5.86
CA ASP A 138 -6.78 16.53 -7.08
C ASP A 138 -8.24 16.60 -7.55
N GLN A 139 -9.06 15.68 -7.06
CA GLN A 139 -10.48 15.66 -7.35
C GLN A 139 -11.25 16.46 -6.31
N VAL A 140 -12.04 17.44 -6.75
CA VAL A 140 -12.77 18.39 -5.88
C VAL A 140 -13.57 17.68 -4.78
N LYS A 141 -14.23 16.56 -5.11
CA LYS A 141 -15.01 15.77 -4.14
C LYS A 141 -14.16 15.11 -3.06
N PHE A 142 -12.88 14.85 -3.34
CA PHE A 142 -12.00 14.03 -2.51
C PHE A 142 -10.75 14.76 -2.02
N ARG A 143 -10.82 16.09 -1.85
CA ARG A 143 -9.67 16.94 -1.48
C ARG A 143 -8.96 16.52 -0.19
N SER A 144 -9.65 15.84 0.71
CA SER A 144 -9.07 15.37 1.97
C SER A 144 -8.23 14.10 1.83
N TYR A 145 -8.37 13.33 0.74
CA TYR A 145 -7.73 12.01 0.59
C TYR A 145 -6.39 12.12 -0.12
N ARG A 146 -5.41 12.76 0.53
CA ARG A 146 -4.05 12.96 0.02
C ARG A 146 -3.22 11.68 0.01
N GLU A 147 -3.51 10.76 0.91
CA GLU A 147 -2.83 9.47 1.08
C GLU A 147 -3.10 8.48 -0.04
N ASN A 148 -4.23 8.60 -0.73
CA ASN A 148 -4.55 7.78 -1.89
C ASN A 148 -3.80 8.32 -3.11
N ALA A 149 -2.79 7.59 -3.54
CA ALA A 149 -1.91 7.97 -4.63
C ALA A 149 -1.91 6.93 -5.77
N ARG A 150 -1.50 7.35 -6.96
CA ARG A 150 -1.20 6.46 -8.08
C ARG A 150 -0.08 7.04 -8.93
N TRP A 151 0.70 6.17 -9.51
CA TRP A 151 1.75 6.54 -10.47
C TRP A 151 1.97 5.41 -11.48
N ILE A 152 2.73 5.69 -12.51
CA ILE A 152 3.02 4.73 -13.57
C ILE A 152 4.53 4.62 -13.71
N VAL A 153 5.04 3.39 -13.71
CA VAL A 153 6.40 3.09 -14.14
C VAL A 153 6.30 2.12 -15.29
N ASP A 154 6.86 2.48 -16.42
CA ASP A 154 6.71 1.75 -17.68
C ASP A 154 5.23 1.49 -18.02
N ARG A 155 4.81 0.24 -18.04
CA ARG A 155 3.44 -0.18 -18.36
C ARG A 155 2.70 -0.78 -17.17
N VAL A 156 3.12 -0.42 -15.96
CA VAL A 156 2.49 -0.86 -14.71
C VAL A 156 1.94 0.35 -13.96
N LEU A 157 0.69 0.25 -13.55
CA LEU A 157 0.00 1.23 -12.70
C LEU A 157 0.10 0.81 -11.23
N PHE A 158 0.56 1.72 -10.40
CA PHE A 158 0.62 1.56 -8.94
C PHE A 158 -0.49 2.38 -8.29
N VAL A 159 -1.14 1.82 -7.28
CA VAL A 159 -2.29 2.44 -6.59
C VAL A 159 -2.19 2.17 -5.10
N THR A 160 -2.27 3.21 -4.29
CA THR A 160 -2.42 3.10 -2.83
C THR A 160 -3.85 3.36 -2.39
N LEU A 161 -4.28 2.66 -1.35
CA LEU A 161 -5.59 2.82 -0.71
C LEU A 161 -5.41 2.94 0.80
N ASN A 162 -6.01 3.93 1.41
CA ASN A 162 -6.12 3.99 2.87
C ASN A 162 -7.18 2.97 3.34
N VAL A 163 -6.70 1.77 3.65
CA VAL A 163 -7.49 0.68 4.21
C VAL A 163 -6.75 0.19 5.45
N PRO A 164 -7.05 0.74 6.63
CA PRO A 164 -6.36 0.41 7.86
C PRO A 164 -6.80 -0.93 8.44
N GLY A 165 -6.03 -1.48 9.37
CA GLY A 165 -6.38 -2.61 10.21
C GLY A 165 -7.62 -2.36 11.06
N ASP A 166 -7.80 -3.18 12.09
CA ASP A 166 -8.92 -3.12 13.04
C ASP A 166 -10.29 -3.00 12.34
N ASN A 167 -10.56 -3.98 11.46
CA ASN A 167 -11.80 -4.07 10.69
C ASN A 167 -12.08 -2.79 9.84
N ASN A 168 -11.02 -2.22 9.24
CA ASN A 168 -11.13 -1.00 8.43
C ASN A 168 -11.70 0.19 9.20
N ASN A 169 -11.40 0.31 10.49
CA ASN A 169 -11.97 1.31 11.42
C ASN A 169 -13.52 1.31 11.46
N TYR A 170 -14.17 0.19 11.13
CA TYR A 170 -15.62 0.06 11.25
C TYR A 170 -16.02 -0.20 12.71
N LYS A 171 -16.83 0.69 13.28
CA LYS A 171 -17.30 0.59 14.68
C LYS A 171 -18.49 -0.36 14.77
N THR A 172 -18.28 -1.54 15.37
CA THR A 172 -19.32 -2.56 15.58
C THR A 172 -20.20 -2.31 16.80
N ALA A 173 -19.71 -1.54 17.78
CA ALA A 173 -20.41 -1.25 19.05
C ALA A 173 -21.53 -0.21 18.94
N GLY A 174 -21.90 0.20 17.72
CA GLY A 174 -22.85 1.26 17.44
C GLY A 174 -22.19 2.64 17.36
N GLY A 175 -22.96 3.64 16.92
CA GLY A 175 -22.48 4.99 16.65
C GLY A 175 -22.38 5.27 15.16
N ARG A 176 -21.85 6.47 14.82
CA ARG A 176 -21.69 6.87 13.41
C ARG A 176 -20.37 6.32 12.84
N ASN A 177 -20.46 5.74 11.67
CA ASN A 177 -19.33 5.28 10.88
C ASN A 177 -18.95 6.26 9.75
N GLY A 178 -19.19 7.56 9.93
CA GLY A 178 -19.03 8.55 8.86
C GLY A 178 -17.64 8.58 8.24
N GLU A 179 -16.58 8.48 9.05
CA GLU A 179 -15.21 8.39 8.53
C GLU A 179 -15.04 7.15 7.64
N TYR A 180 -15.46 5.98 8.14
CA TYR A 180 -15.40 4.72 7.38
C TYR A 180 -16.20 4.81 6.07
N GLU A 181 -17.43 5.30 6.12
CA GLU A 181 -18.34 5.39 4.95
C GLU A 181 -17.78 6.34 3.88
N ASP A 182 -17.28 7.52 4.29
CA ASP A 182 -16.69 8.51 3.39
C ASP A 182 -15.40 7.98 2.75
N ARG A 183 -14.52 7.35 3.52
CA ARG A 183 -13.27 6.76 3.03
C ARG A 183 -13.53 5.54 2.16
N LEU A 184 -14.52 4.70 2.49
CA LEU A 184 -14.95 3.59 1.65
C LEU A 184 -15.39 4.09 0.26
N GLU A 185 -16.19 5.14 0.19
CA GLU A 185 -16.62 5.72 -1.08
C GLU A 185 -15.45 6.35 -1.86
N ALA A 186 -14.53 7.02 -1.17
CA ALA A 186 -13.31 7.55 -1.79
C ALA A 186 -12.47 6.43 -2.41
N ASN A 187 -12.16 5.40 -1.63
CA ASN A 187 -11.39 4.25 -2.09
C ASN A 187 -12.07 3.53 -3.25
N ARG A 188 -13.39 3.36 -3.18
CA ARG A 188 -14.19 2.73 -4.23
C ARG A 188 -14.04 3.47 -5.57
N GLN A 189 -14.18 4.78 -5.55
CA GLN A 189 -14.05 5.58 -6.77
C GLN A 189 -12.61 5.64 -7.28
N TRP A 190 -11.64 5.72 -6.36
CA TRP A 190 -10.23 5.76 -6.74
C TRP A 190 -9.78 4.48 -7.44
N LEU A 191 -10.13 3.33 -6.86
CA LEU A 191 -9.81 2.03 -7.43
C LEU A 191 -10.50 1.80 -8.79
N ALA A 192 -11.80 2.14 -8.92
CA ALA A 192 -12.50 2.02 -10.19
C ALA A 192 -11.85 2.87 -11.31
N ARG A 193 -11.44 4.10 -10.99
CA ARG A 193 -10.72 4.97 -11.94
C ARG A 193 -9.33 4.45 -12.29
N ALA A 194 -8.66 3.78 -11.35
CA ALA A 194 -7.37 3.16 -11.62
C ALA A 194 -7.50 2.03 -12.65
N PHE A 195 -8.47 1.14 -12.51
CA PHE A 195 -8.74 0.10 -13.49
C PHE A 195 -9.18 0.68 -14.85
N SER A 196 -10.05 1.69 -14.85
CA SER A 196 -10.42 2.38 -16.09
C SER A 196 -9.20 2.98 -16.81
N LEU A 197 -8.28 3.61 -16.07
CA LEU A 197 -7.04 4.14 -16.62
C LEU A 197 -6.15 3.04 -17.19
N ALA A 198 -6.02 1.91 -16.46
CA ALA A 198 -5.23 0.78 -16.90
C ALA A 198 -5.76 0.18 -18.21
N HIS A 199 -7.08 0.04 -18.33
CA HIS A 199 -7.74 -0.37 -19.58
C HIS A 199 -7.46 0.60 -20.72
N GLN A 200 -7.73 1.90 -20.51
CA GLN A 200 -7.56 2.94 -21.54
C GLN A 200 -6.13 3.01 -22.06
N ARG A 201 -5.15 2.85 -21.17
CA ARG A 201 -3.72 2.92 -21.52
C ARG A 201 -3.10 1.56 -21.83
N LYS A 202 -3.87 0.48 -21.81
CA LYS A 202 -3.42 -0.90 -22.06
C LYS A 202 -2.22 -1.25 -21.17
N MET A 203 -2.35 -1.00 -19.86
CA MET A 203 -1.32 -1.35 -18.90
C MET A 203 -1.17 -2.87 -18.82
N GLU A 204 0.07 -3.35 -18.66
CA GLU A 204 0.35 -4.78 -18.49
C GLU A 204 0.00 -5.29 -17.11
N GLY A 205 0.00 -4.41 -16.11
CA GLY A 205 -0.35 -4.77 -14.75
C GLY A 205 -0.77 -3.60 -13.88
N ILE A 206 -1.40 -3.96 -12.76
CA ILE A 206 -1.78 -3.06 -11.68
C ILE A 206 -1.22 -3.61 -10.37
N VAL A 207 -0.57 -2.76 -9.57
CA VAL A 207 -0.19 -3.08 -8.19
C VAL A 207 -1.07 -2.27 -7.24
N ILE A 208 -1.81 -2.94 -6.37
CA ILE A 208 -2.71 -2.33 -5.39
C ILE A 208 -2.11 -2.55 -4.01
N MET A 209 -1.92 -1.47 -3.25
CA MET A 209 -1.23 -1.50 -1.97
C MET A 209 -2.07 -0.87 -0.88
N MET A 210 -2.13 -1.51 0.29
CA MET A 210 -2.87 -1.07 1.47
C MET A 210 -2.22 -1.63 2.75
N GLN A 211 -2.56 -1.07 3.90
CA GLN A 211 -2.02 -1.58 5.16
C GLN A 211 -2.71 -2.85 5.62
N ALA A 212 -4.04 -2.89 5.63
CA ALA A 212 -4.78 -4.02 6.19
C ALA A 212 -4.69 -5.30 5.35
N ASP A 213 -4.66 -6.45 6.03
CA ASP A 213 -5.07 -7.73 5.44
C ASP A 213 -6.60 -7.74 5.32
N PRO A 214 -7.18 -7.76 4.11
CA PRO A 214 -8.62 -7.77 3.96
C PRO A 214 -9.26 -9.13 4.33
N LEU A 215 -8.49 -10.09 4.82
CA LEU A 215 -8.95 -11.42 5.24
C LEU A 215 -9.68 -12.16 4.11
N PHE A 216 -9.00 -12.35 2.99
CA PHE A 216 -9.57 -13.04 1.82
C PHE A 216 -10.00 -14.47 2.12
N GLU A 217 -9.36 -15.14 3.10
CA GLU A 217 -9.65 -16.49 3.53
C GLU A 217 -11.00 -16.63 4.22
N ASP A 218 -11.51 -15.56 4.83
CA ASP A 218 -12.76 -15.55 5.60
C ASP A 218 -14.03 -15.60 4.72
N GLY A 219 -13.94 -16.20 3.55
CA GLY A 219 -15.06 -16.51 2.66
C GLY A 219 -15.92 -15.28 2.28
N TRP A 220 -16.19 -15.14 0.98
CA TRP A 220 -17.07 -14.11 0.41
C TRP A 220 -18.54 -14.28 0.81
N GLU A 221 -18.88 -15.46 1.28
CA GLU A 221 -20.20 -15.87 1.69
C GLU A 221 -20.20 -15.92 3.21
N HIS A 222 -21.10 -15.16 3.79
CA HIS A 222 -21.49 -15.13 5.19
C HIS A 222 -20.88 -16.29 5.99
N ARG A 223 -20.04 -16.03 6.98
CA ARG A 223 -19.76 -17.04 8.01
C ARG A 223 -21.12 -17.59 8.45
N ARG A 224 -21.47 -18.78 7.98
CA ARG A 224 -22.60 -19.52 8.57
C ARG A 224 -22.22 -19.68 10.02
N ALA A 225 -22.85 -18.85 10.88
CA ALA A 225 -22.72 -19.02 12.30
C ALA A 225 -23.07 -20.50 12.61
N PRO A 226 -22.21 -21.21 13.34
CA PRO A 226 -22.45 -22.60 13.67
C PRO A 226 -23.76 -22.82 14.44
N ASN A 227 -24.32 -21.75 15.04
CA ASN A 227 -25.62 -21.79 15.74
C ASN A 227 -26.41 -20.51 15.48
N LEU A 228 -27.78 -20.65 15.43
CA LEU A 228 -28.69 -19.50 15.23
C LEU A 228 -28.50 -18.36 16.23
N LEU A 229 -28.13 -18.67 17.48
CA LEU A 229 -27.83 -17.68 18.55
C LEU A 229 -26.53 -16.95 18.30
N ASP A 230 -25.47 -17.59 17.81
CA ASP A 230 -24.21 -16.93 17.43
C ASP A 230 -24.40 -16.01 16.23
N GLY A 231 -25.30 -16.35 15.30
CA GLY A 231 -25.66 -15.50 14.15
C GLY A 231 -26.42 -14.23 14.54
N LEU A 232 -27.19 -14.28 15.62
CA LEU A 232 -27.93 -13.12 16.18
C LEU A 232 -27.03 -12.23 17.04
N LEU A 233 -26.06 -12.81 17.75
CA LEU A 233 -25.19 -12.10 18.69
C LEU A 233 -23.87 -11.62 18.05
N ARG A 234 -23.43 -12.21 16.93
CA ARG A 234 -22.20 -11.88 16.21
C ARG A 234 -22.49 -11.48 14.76
N ARG A 235 -23.29 -10.46 14.54
CA ARG A 235 -23.21 -9.69 13.29
C ARG A 235 -21.97 -8.77 13.36
N SER A 236 -20.78 -9.36 13.39
CA SER A 236 -19.58 -8.55 13.11
C SER A 236 -19.65 -8.17 11.64
N HIS A 237 -19.95 -6.92 11.36
CA HIS A 237 -19.87 -6.38 10.01
C HIS A 237 -18.41 -6.51 9.53
N ASP A 238 -18.21 -7.12 8.37
CA ASP A 238 -16.90 -7.18 7.72
C ASP A 238 -16.64 -5.83 7.02
N GLY A 239 -15.80 -4.98 7.62
CA GLY A 239 -15.43 -3.67 7.08
C GLY A 239 -14.67 -3.74 5.76
N TYR A 240 -14.18 -4.92 5.36
CA TYR A 240 -13.48 -5.12 4.08
C TYR A 240 -14.37 -5.72 2.99
N LEU A 241 -15.60 -6.11 3.29
CA LEU A 241 -16.47 -6.84 2.36
C LEU A 241 -16.70 -6.07 1.05
N ALA A 242 -16.93 -4.77 1.14
CA ALA A 242 -17.16 -3.93 -0.04
C ALA A 242 -15.90 -3.87 -0.93
N LEU A 243 -14.72 -3.73 -0.35
CA LEU A 243 -13.44 -3.76 -1.06
C LEU A 243 -13.21 -5.12 -1.73
N LYS A 244 -13.42 -6.23 -1.00
CA LYS A 244 -13.28 -7.59 -1.56
C LYS A 244 -14.18 -7.78 -2.78
N ARG A 245 -15.45 -7.43 -2.67
CA ARG A 245 -16.40 -7.51 -3.79
C ARG A 245 -15.97 -6.66 -4.98
N GLN A 246 -15.52 -5.45 -4.74
CA GLN A 246 -15.04 -4.57 -5.80
C GLN A 246 -13.79 -5.12 -6.48
N LEU A 247 -12.81 -5.61 -5.73
CA LEU A 247 -11.61 -6.24 -6.28
C LEU A 247 -11.98 -7.41 -7.18
N ARG A 248 -12.85 -8.33 -6.73
CA ARG A 248 -13.31 -9.45 -7.53
C ARG A 248 -13.96 -9.01 -8.86
N THR A 249 -14.79 -7.95 -8.82
CA THR A 249 -15.44 -7.44 -10.04
C THR A 249 -14.42 -6.82 -10.99
N LEU A 250 -13.54 -5.95 -10.48
CA LEU A 250 -12.59 -5.22 -11.32
C LEU A 250 -11.49 -6.11 -11.90
N THR A 251 -11.02 -7.10 -11.15
CA THR A 251 -9.98 -8.02 -11.62
C THR A 251 -10.50 -8.98 -12.69
N ARG A 252 -11.76 -9.43 -12.56
CA ARG A 252 -12.38 -10.28 -13.57
C ARG A 252 -12.47 -9.63 -14.95
N ASP A 253 -12.69 -8.32 -14.97
CA ASP A 253 -12.85 -7.55 -16.21
C ASP A 253 -11.51 -6.98 -16.72
N TYR A 254 -10.37 -7.39 -16.15
CA TYR A 254 -9.04 -6.89 -16.49
C TYR A 254 -8.09 -8.00 -16.94
N ASP A 255 -7.59 -7.90 -18.17
CA ASP A 255 -6.73 -8.94 -18.79
C ASP A 255 -5.27 -8.89 -18.30
N GLY A 256 -4.83 -7.80 -17.67
CA GLY A 256 -3.47 -7.62 -17.18
C GLY A 256 -3.21 -8.32 -15.85
N ALA A 257 -1.96 -8.42 -15.45
CA ALA A 257 -1.58 -8.96 -14.15
C ALA A 257 -1.97 -8.01 -12.99
N VAL A 258 -2.52 -8.54 -11.91
CA VAL A 258 -2.84 -7.79 -10.70
C VAL A 258 -2.03 -8.33 -9.53
N LEU A 259 -1.30 -7.43 -8.85
CA LEU A 259 -0.60 -7.74 -7.62
C LEU A 259 -1.21 -6.92 -6.48
N ILE A 260 -1.74 -7.61 -5.46
CA ILE A 260 -2.26 -6.99 -4.24
C ILE A 260 -1.22 -7.15 -3.15
N ILE A 261 -0.71 -6.05 -2.60
CA ILE A 261 0.26 -6.07 -1.50
C ILE A 261 -0.37 -5.43 -0.28
N HIS A 262 -0.28 -6.11 0.84
CA HIS A 262 -0.82 -5.60 2.09
C HIS A 262 0.01 -5.99 3.30
N GLY A 263 -0.43 -5.48 4.40
CA GLY A 263 0.01 -5.52 5.76
C GLY A 263 0.97 -6.57 6.19
N ALA A 264 1.71 -6.16 7.18
CA ALA A 264 2.86 -6.86 7.68
C ALA A 264 2.50 -8.06 8.54
N SER A 265 3.36 -9.06 8.49
CA SER A 265 3.32 -10.29 9.28
C SER A 265 4.75 -10.72 9.58
N GLN A 266 4.91 -11.73 10.42
CA GLN A 266 6.22 -12.32 10.66
C GLN A 266 6.73 -13.17 9.49
N THR A 267 5.84 -13.49 8.54
CA THR A 267 6.18 -14.38 7.41
C THR A 267 5.62 -13.83 6.10
N LEU A 268 6.40 -13.95 5.05
CA LEU A 268 5.93 -13.70 3.69
C LEU A 268 4.83 -14.71 3.32
N LEU A 269 3.73 -14.20 2.77
CA LEU A 269 2.69 -15.02 2.14
C LEU A 269 2.56 -14.61 0.68
N LEU A 270 2.59 -15.60 -0.20
CA LEU A 270 2.30 -15.43 -1.64
C LEU A 270 1.23 -16.44 -2.03
N ASP A 271 0.09 -15.96 -2.48
CA ASP A 271 -1.02 -16.82 -2.92
C ASP A 271 -1.91 -16.13 -3.97
N ARG A 272 -3.02 -16.80 -4.31
CA ARG A 272 -4.05 -16.34 -5.24
C ARG A 272 -5.41 -16.39 -4.55
N PRO A 273 -5.78 -15.33 -3.81
CA PRO A 273 -6.96 -15.38 -2.93
C PRO A 273 -8.27 -15.23 -3.69
N LEU A 274 -8.25 -14.64 -4.89
CA LEU A 274 -9.45 -14.46 -5.70
C LEU A 274 -9.71 -15.71 -6.55
N LYS A 275 -10.98 -16.03 -6.74
CA LYS A 275 -11.41 -17.19 -7.51
C LYS A 275 -12.18 -16.74 -8.74
N ASP A 276 -12.00 -17.47 -9.83
CA ASP A 276 -12.81 -17.35 -11.04
C ASP A 276 -14.26 -17.85 -10.81
N ASP A 277 -15.09 -17.81 -11.85
CA ASP A 277 -16.50 -18.23 -11.75
C ASP A 277 -16.67 -19.75 -11.54
N GLU A 278 -15.64 -20.55 -11.82
CA GLU A 278 -15.56 -21.99 -11.57
C GLU A 278 -14.97 -22.32 -10.19
N GLY A 279 -14.64 -21.31 -9.38
CA GLY A 279 -14.09 -21.49 -8.03
C GLY A 279 -12.60 -21.83 -7.98
N ARG A 280 -11.88 -21.75 -9.10
CA ARG A 280 -10.43 -21.95 -9.18
C ARG A 280 -9.70 -20.64 -8.88
N PRO A 281 -8.47 -20.68 -8.32
CA PRO A 281 -7.66 -19.47 -8.13
C PRO A 281 -7.46 -18.71 -9.45
N ASP A 282 -7.77 -17.42 -9.44
CA ASP A 282 -7.58 -16.56 -10.61
C ASP A 282 -6.08 -16.45 -10.95
N PRO A 283 -5.63 -16.88 -12.14
CA PRO A 283 -4.21 -16.90 -12.50
C PRO A 283 -3.63 -15.49 -12.70
N HIS A 284 -4.46 -14.50 -12.94
CA HIS A 284 -4.04 -13.11 -13.18
C HIS A 284 -3.85 -12.32 -11.88
N VAL A 285 -4.37 -12.80 -10.74
CA VAL A 285 -4.33 -12.10 -9.46
C VAL A 285 -3.42 -12.81 -8.48
N MET A 286 -2.40 -12.10 -8.01
CA MET A 286 -1.51 -12.56 -6.95
C MET A 286 -1.64 -11.62 -5.74
N ARG A 287 -1.58 -12.20 -4.53
CA ARG A 287 -1.44 -11.46 -3.27
C ARG A 287 -0.07 -11.69 -2.68
N ALA A 288 0.50 -10.62 -2.12
CA ALA A 288 1.70 -10.67 -1.29
C ALA A 288 1.42 -9.99 0.06
N ARG A 289 1.75 -10.67 1.16
CA ARG A 289 1.78 -10.10 2.51
C ARG A 289 3.23 -9.98 2.94
N THR A 290 3.67 -8.75 3.27
CA THR A 290 5.07 -8.47 3.59
C THR A 290 5.41 -8.75 5.05
N TYR A 291 6.69 -8.62 5.39
CA TYR A 291 7.20 -8.69 6.74
C TYR A 291 6.87 -7.42 7.54
N GLY A 292 6.92 -7.52 8.85
CA GLY A 292 6.81 -6.43 9.81
C GLY A 292 7.25 -6.86 11.21
N SER A 293 7.25 -5.96 12.17
CA SER A 293 7.67 -6.22 13.54
C SER A 293 7.12 -7.56 14.09
N PRO A 294 7.93 -8.35 14.78
CA PRO A 294 9.30 -8.09 15.20
C PRO A 294 10.39 -8.46 14.16
N VAL A 295 10.02 -8.73 12.90
CA VAL A 295 10.97 -9.01 11.83
C VAL A 295 11.45 -7.67 11.24
N LEU A 296 12.63 -7.23 11.66
CA LEU A 296 13.20 -5.92 11.36
C LEU A 296 14.40 -5.99 10.40
N ASP A 297 14.69 -7.16 9.86
CA ASP A 297 15.83 -7.43 8.99
C ASP A 297 15.40 -7.94 7.59
N GLN A 298 14.10 -7.91 7.30
CA GLN A 298 13.57 -8.44 6.04
C GLN A 298 12.59 -7.47 5.39
N TRP A 299 12.58 -7.47 4.04
CA TRP A 299 11.63 -6.71 3.23
C TRP A 299 11.14 -7.53 2.04
N LEU A 300 10.07 -7.08 1.42
CA LEU A 300 9.58 -7.62 0.16
C LEU A 300 10.24 -6.88 -1.00
N GLU A 301 10.88 -7.60 -1.90
CA GLU A 301 11.32 -7.08 -3.19
C GLU A 301 10.37 -7.57 -4.28
N VAL A 302 9.94 -6.66 -5.13
CA VAL A 302 9.15 -6.96 -6.31
C VAL A 302 9.93 -6.53 -7.54
N SER A 303 10.32 -7.48 -8.37
CA SER A 303 10.90 -7.22 -9.69
C SER A 303 9.79 -7.22 -10.73
N VAL A 304 9.78 -6.21 -11.59
CA VAL A 304 8.82 -6.03 -12.67
C VAL A 304 9.57 -6.20 -14.00
N THR A 305 9.08 -7.11 -14.86
CA THR A 305 9.70 -7.36 -16.18
C THR A 305 8.65 -7.15 -17.27
N PRO A 306 8.49 -5.91 -17.78
CA PRO A 306 7.51 -5.60 -18.83
C PRO A 306 7.70 -6.48 -20.07
N GLY A 307 6.58 -6.92 -20.67
CA GLY A 307 6.57 -7.81 -21.83
C GLY A 307 6.91 -9.27 -21.50
N ARG A 308 6.97 -9.67 -20.23
CA ARG A 308 7.22 -11.04 -19.80
C ARG A 308 6.07 -11.60 -18.98
N THR A 309 5.94 -12.92 -19.01
CA THR A 309 5.02 -13.67 -18.15
C THR A 309 5.83 -14.65 -17.29
N PRO A 310 5.77 -14.57 -15.95
CA PRO A 310 5.01 -13.60 -15.17
C PRO A 310 5.61 -12.18 -15.21
N LEU A 311 4.75 -11.16 -15.10
CA LEU A 311 5.15 -9.76 -15.05
C LEU A 311 5.83 -9.40 -13.72
N PHE A 312 5.34 -9.98 -12.62
CA PHE A 312 5.81 -9.74 -11.25
C PHE A 312 6.56 -10.95 -10.69
N HIS A 313 7.76 -10.71 -10.17
CA HIS A 313 8.52 -11.67 -9.39
C HIS A 313 8.67 -11.10 -7.97
N VAL A 314 8.10 -11.79 -7.00
CA VAL A 314 8.04 -11.36 -5.60
C VAL A 314 8.94 -12.26 -4.76
N ARG A 315 9.83 -11.68 -3.98
CA ARG A 315 10.72 -12.42 -3.07
C ARG A 315 10.97 -11.68 -1.77
N GLY A 316 11.22 -12.42 -0.72
CA GLY A 316 11.76 -11.88 0.52
C GLY A 316 13.24 -11.61 0.38
N ARG A 317 13.68 -10.46 0.90
CA ARG A 317 15.08 -10.09 1.04
C ARG A 317 15.40 -9.94 2.52
N ARG A 318 16.67 -10.06 2.85
CA ARG A 318 17.17 -9.89 4.21
C ARG A 318 18.40 -8.99 4.19
N VAL A 319 18.56 -8.20 5.24
CA VAL A 319 19.80 -7.46 5.50
C VAL A 319 20.92 -8.46 5.65
N ASP A 320 21.97 -8.34 4.83
CA ASP A 320 23.15 -9.20 4.96
C ASP A 320 23.78 -8.96 6.33
N SER A 321 23.84 -10.00 7.15
CA SER A 321 24.60 -9.95 8.39
C SER A 321 26.07 -9.72 8.00
N ALA A 322 26.63 -8.58 8.40
CA ALA A 322 28.06 -8.35 8.24
C ALA A 322 28.81 -9.56 8.81
N PRO A 323 29.83 -10.10 8.12
CA PRO A 323 30.64 -11.16 8.70
C PRO A 323 31.19 -10.66 10.07
N PRO A 324 31.23 -11.50 11.10
CA PRO A 324 31.75 -11.09 12.39
C PRO A 324 33.13 -10.49 12.16
N SER A 325 33.30 -9.24 12.61
CA SER A 325 34.57 -8.55 12.57
C SER A 325 35.62 -9.49 13.21
N GLN A 326 36.55 -9.98 12.41
CA GLN A 326 37.73 -10.69 12.97
C GLN A 326 38.47 -9.65 13.82
N THR A 327 38.25 -9.72 15.11
CA THR A 327 39.10 -9.05 16.10
C THR A 327 40.50 -9.61 15.89
N ALA A 328 41.35 -8.81 15.27
CA ALA A 328 42.77 -9.09 15.20
C ALA A 328 43.29 -9.23 16.66
N GLN A 329 43.79 -10.39 16.98
CA GLN A 329 44.58 -10.65 18.19
C GLN A 329 45.97 -10.03 18.05
#